data_5e9078efae66069eb55e3669283443da
#
_entry.id   5e9078efae66069eb55e3669283443da
#
_cell.length_a   1.000
_cell.length_b   1.000
_cell.length_c   1.000
_cell.angle_alpha   90.00
_cell.angle_beta   90.00
_cell.angle_gamma   90.00
#
_symmetry.space_group_name_H-M   'P 1'
#
loop_
_entity.id
_entity.type
_entity.pdbx_description
1 polymer ?
#
loop_
_entity_poly.entity_id
_entity_poly.type
_entity_poly.pdbx_seq_one_letter_code
_entity_poly.pdbx_strand_id
1 'polypeptide(L)'
;WKILPTNLRPRKRCIRDRDIGVKITIAGPGGHAAFPHFGSDPILCAANVITSMQQIVSRNTDPLDSLVVSLTQVHGGTTHNIIPSSVEITGTIRFLQDSTGEMAKRRVKEIAESIAIAHNCSAEVTLKHGYPVTRNDKHAVAQFFKIAEQVLPKEHVTEFPAPVMGG
;
A
#
# COMPACT_ATOMS: atom_id res chain seq x y z
N TRP A 1 -0.44 12.71 13.43
CA TRP A 1 0.83 12.01 13.67
C TRP A 1 1.13 12.07 15.17
N LYS A 2 0.71 11.06 15.95
CA LYS A 2 1.27 10.86 17.27
C LYS A 2 2.67 10.33 17.06
N ILE A 3 3.67 11.18 17.28
CA ILE A 3 5.06 10.77 17.41
C ILE A 3 5.09 9.76 18.55
N LEU A 4 5.41 8.52 18.24
CA LEU A 4 5.69 7.51 19.26
C LEU A 4 6.82 8.06 20.14
N PRO A 5 6.73 7.95 21.47
CA PRO A 5 7.72 8.51 22.35
C PRO A 5 9.11 8.01 21.98
N THR A 6 10.05 8.93 21.90
CA THR A 6 11.48 8.75 21.53
C THR A 6 12.28 7.97 22.58
N ASN A 7 11.65 7.04 23.28
CA ASN A 7 12.38 6.10 24.12
C ASN A 7 13.08 5.13 23.18
N LEU A 8 14.38 5.35 22.98
CA LEU A 8 15.34 4.47 22.31
C LEU A 8 15.37 3.10 23.03
N ARG A 9 14.32 2.31 22.86
CA ARG A 9 14.33 0.92 23.28
C ARG A 9 14.96 0.11 22.14
N PRO A 10 16.04 -0.62 22.36
CA PRO A 10 16.53 -1.54 21.35
C PRO A 10 15.42 -2.53 21.02
N ARG A 11 15.03 -2.53 19.75
CA ARG A 11 13.88 -3.31 19.27
C ARG A 11 14.39 -4.45 18.41
N LYS A 12 14.13 -5.68 18.83
CA LYS A 12 14.42 -6.86 18.03
C LYS A 12 13.48 -6.89 16.82
N ARG A 13 13.99 -6.60 15.63
CA ARG A 13 13.30 -6.82 14.36
C ARG A 13 14.01 -7.91 13.60
N CYS A 14 13.45 -9.11 13.61
CA CYS A 14 13.96 -10.19 12.78
C CYS A 14 13.53 -10.08 11.31
N ILE A 15 12.39 -9.41 11.05
CA ILE A 15 11.80 -9.27 9.72
C ILE A 15 11.23 -7.85 9.59
N ARG A 16 11.51 -7.22 8.45
CA ARG A 16 10.93 -5.94 8.04
C ARG A 16 10.21 -6.14 6.71
N ASP A 17 9.10 -5.46 6.54
CA ASP A 17 8.25 -5.55 5.35
C ASP A 17 8.97 -5.14 4.05
N ARG A 18 8.41 -5.58 2.94
CA ARG A 18 8.73 -5.10 1.61
C ARG A 18 7.74 -4.01 1.22
N ASP A 19 8.24 -2.96 0.59
CA ASP A 19 7.45 -1.83 0.08
C ASP A 19 7.40 -1.84 -1.44
N ILE A 20 6.20 -1.59 -1.99
CA ILE A 20 5.99 -1.36 -3.41
C ILE A 20 5.13 -0.11 -3.57
N GLY A 21 5.66 0.90 -4.24
CA GLY A 21 4.88 2.06 -4.66
C GLY A 21 3.90 1.68 -5.76
N VAL A 22 2.66 2.13 -5.63
CA VAL A 22 1.58 1.95 -6.61
C VAL A 22 1.23 3.29 -7.20
N LYS A 23 1.15 3.36 -8.53
CA LYS A 23 0.56 4.47 -9.27
C LYS A 23 -0.46 3.91 -10.25
N ILE A 24 -1.69 4.43 -10.20
CA ILE A 24 -2.78 4.09 -11.12
C ILE A 24 -3.19 5.38 -11.81
N THR A 25 -3.13 5.39 -13.12
CA THR A 25 -3.64 6.50 -13.95
C THR A 25 -4.91 6.02 -14.64
N ILE A 26 -6.03 6.65 -14.32
CA ILE A 26 -7.32 6.39 -14.94
C ILE A 26 -7.57 7.48 -15.97
N ALA A 27 -7.85 7.11 -17.21
CA ALA A 27 -8.09 8.04 -18.30
C ALA A 27 -9.42 7.77 -19.00
N GLY A 28 -10.07 8.86 -19.43
CA GLY A 28 -11.30 8.84 -20.19
C GLY A 28 -11.51 10.20 -20.88
N PRO A 29 -12.47 10.34 -21.79
CA PRO A 29 -12.69 11.60 -22.52
C PRO A 29 -13.05 12.78 -21.63
N GLY A 30 -13.60 12.55 -20.43
CA GLY A 30 -14.10 13.62 -19.58
C GLY A 30 -15.23 14.40 -20.26
N GLY A 31 -15.42 15.68 -19.89
CA GLY A 31 -16.39 16.55 -20.56
C GLY A 31 -17.06 17.57 -19.65
N HIS A 32 -18.11 18.22 -20.18
CA HIS A 32 -18.89 19.20 -19.41
C HIS A 32 -19.76 18.46 -18.37
N ALA A 33 -19.71 18.87 -17.11
CA ALA A 33 -20.43 18.19 -16.02
C ALA A 33 -21.96 18.15 -16.18
N ALA A 34 -22.56 19.05 -16.93
CA ALA A 34 -24.00 19.03 -17.24
C ALA A 34 -24.38 17.99 -18.32
N PHE A 35 -23.40 17.44 -19.05
CA PHE A 35 -23.62 16.46 -20.14
C PHE A 35 -22.78 15.19 -19.94
N PRO A 36 -22.86 14.50 -18.78
CA PRO A 36 -22.00 13.37 -18.45
C PRO A 36 -22.18 12.17 -19.39
N HIS A 37 -23.32 12.09 -20.09
CA HIS A 37 -23.64 11.01 -21.03
C HIS A 37 -22.87 11.07 -22.37
N PHE A 38 -22.15 12.17 -22.63
CA PHE A 38 -21.29 12.28 -23.82
C PHE A 38 -19.85 11.83 -23.61
N GLY A 39 -19.50 11.47 -22.36
CA GLY A 39 -18.14 11.07 -22.00
C GLY A 39 -18.11 9.91 -21.02
N SER A 40 -16.97 9.77 -20.36
CA SER A 40 -16.81 8.93 -19.18
C SER A 40 -16.29 9.75 -18.02
N ASP A 41 -16.47 9.25 -16.80
CA ASP A 41 -16.10 9.94 -15.57
C ASP A 41 -14.94 9.23 -14.86
N PRO A 42 -13.69 9.68 -15.10
CA PRO A 42 -12.53 9.12 -14.39
C PRO A 42 -12.56 9.32 -12.87
N ILE A 43 -13.26 10.34 -12.34
CA ILE A 43 -13.40 10.54 -10.88
C ILE A 43 -14.30 9.45 -10.29
N LEU A 44 -15.44 9.19 -10.90
CA LEU A 44 -16.34 8.11 -10.46
C LEU A 44 -15.65 6.75 -10.58
N CYS A 45 -14.94 6.53 -11.68
CA CYS A 45 -14.13 5.31 -11.87
C CYS A 45 -13.09 5.16 -10.76
N ALA A 46 -12.34 6.23 -10.44
CA ALA A 46 -11.32 6.23 -9.38
C ALA A 46 -11.92 5.88 -8.01
N ALA A 47 -13.08 6.42 -7.67
CA ALA A 47 -13.78 6.12 -6.43
C ALA A 47 -14.10 4.62 -6.32
N ASN A 48 -14.59 4.00 -7.40
CA ASN A 48 -14.89 2.56 -7.45
C ASN A 48 -13.62 1.70 -7.39
N VAL A 49 -12.53 2.13 -8.05
CA VAL A 49 -11.22 1.46 -7.95
C VAL A 49 -10.73 1.47 -6.50
N ILE A 50 -10.74 2.63 -5.83
CA ILE A 50 -10.28 2.78 -4.44
C ILE A 50 -11.09 1.86 -3.51
N THR A 51 -12.41 1.86 -3.64
CA THR A 51 -13.29 1.02 -2.82
C THR A 51 -13.04 -0.46 -3.06
N SER A 52 -12.93 -0.87 -4.32
CA SER A 52 -12.75 -2.28 -4.69
C SER A 52 -11.35 -2.81 -4.35
N MET A 53 -10.32 -1.95 -4.27
CA MET A 53 -8.98 -2.36 -3.81
C MET A 53 -8.98 -2.93 -2.39
N GLN A 54 -9.95 -2.54 -1.54
CA GLN A 54 -10.03 -3.03 -0.17
C GLN A 54 -10.28 -4.54 -0.09
N GLN A 55 -10.86 -5.15 -1.13
CA GLN A 55 -11.07 -6.59 -1.18
C GLN A 55 -9.76 -7.40 -1.25
N ILE A 56 -8.66 -6.81 -1.70
CA ILE A 56 -7.36 -7.49 -1.78
C ILE A 56 -6.95 -7.97 -0.40
N VAL A 57 -7.03 -7.09 0.61
CA VAL A 57 -6.72 -7.44 1.99
C VAL A 57 -7.83 -8.27 2.62
N SER A 58 -9.09 -7.86 2.46
CA SER A 58 -10.20 -8.45 3.19
C SER A 58 -10.73 -9.76 2.62
N ARG A 59 -10.45 -10.10 1.34
CA ARG A 59 -11.03 -11.26 0.63
C ARG A 59 -10.04 -12.10 -0.15
N ASN A 60 -8.85 -11.59 -0.46
CA ASN A 60 -7.86 -12.32 -1.26
C ASN A 60 -6.63 -12.73 -0.44
N THR A 61 -6.43 -12.15 0.75
CA THR A 61 -5.31 -12.44 1.63
C THR A 61 -5.71 -13.48 2.67
N ASP A 62 -4.82 -14.45 2.93
CA ASP A 62 -5.00 -15.39 4.05
C ASP A 62 -5.09 -14.58 5.36
N PRO A 63 -6.07 -14.84 6.24
CA PRO A 63 -6.20 -14.15 7.53
C PRO A 63 -4.96 -14.21 8.42
N LEU A 64 -4.09 -15.19 8.23
CA LEU A 64 -2.83 -15.36 8.96
C LEU A 64 -1.65 -14.63 8.30
N ASP A 65 -1.82 -14.14 7.07
CA ASP A 65 -0.81 -13.35 6.36
C ASP A 65 -0.97 -11.85 6.61
N SER A 66 0.16 -11.15 6.51
CA SER A 66 0.19 -9.70 6.68
C SER A 66 0.32 -9.01 5.33
N LEU A 67 -0.71 -8.27 4.95
CA LEU A 67 -0.75 -7.41 3.77
C LEU A 67 -1.38 -6.06 4.09
N VAL A 68 -0.76 -4.99 3.60
CA VAL A 68 -1.33 -3.63 3.60
C VAL A 68 -1.39 -3.13 2.17
N VAL A 69 -2.55 -2.63 1.76
CA VAL A 69 -2.76 -1.90 0.51
C VAL A 69 -3.38 -0.56 0.88
N SER A 70 -2.61 0.51 0.76
CA SER A 70 -3.05 1.87 1.10
C SER A 70 -2.92 2.78 -0.10
N LEU A 71 -4.03 3.33 -0.56
CA LEU A 71 -4.06 4.38 -1.57
C LEU A 71 -4.12 5.72 -0.82
N THR A 72 -3.08 6.53 -0.96
CA THR A 72 -2.82 7.67 -0.06
C THR A 72 -2.96 9.02 -0.72
N GLN A 73 -3.01 9.06 -2.04
CA GLN A 73 -3.18 10.30 -2.80
C GLN A 73 -4.13 10.07 -3.98
N VAL A 74 -4.94 11.07 -4.27
CA VAL A 74 -5.81 11.14 -5.46
C VAL A 74 -5.71 12.54 -6.04
N HIS A 75 -5.37 12.62 -7.30
CA HIS A 75 -5.23 13.89 -8.00
C HIS A 75 -6.04 13.87 -9.31
N GLY A 76 -6.93 14.84 -9.48
CA GLY A 76 -7.76 15.00 -10.68
C GLY A 76 -8.70 16.18 -10.59
N GLY A 77 -9.05 16.74 -11.75
CA GLY A 77 -9.92 17.89 -11.85
C GLY A 77 -9.21 19.24 -11.66
N THR A 78 -9.73 20.27 -12.34
CA THR A 78 -9.21 21.64 -12.30
C THR A 78 -10.30 22.66 -12.01
N THR A 79 -11.55 22.32 -12.29
CA THR A 79 -12.71 23.22 -12.11
C THR A 79 -13.97 22.41 -11.82
N HIS A 80 -14.93 23.03 -11.13
CA HIS A 80 -16.14 22.38 -10.61
C HIS A 80 -17.15 21.91 -11.68
N ASN A 81 -17.07 22.44 -12.89
CA ASN A 81 -18.03 22.17 -13.97
C ASN A 81 -17.46 21.36 -15.13
N ILE A 82 -16.26 20.79 -14.98
CA ILE A 82 -15.61 19.93 -15.98
C ILE A 82 -15.22 18.60 -15.34
N ILE A 83 -15.66 17.51 -15.94
CA ILE A 83 -15.20 16.16 -15.65
C ILE A 83 -13.79 16.03 -16.25
N PRO A 84 -12.74 15.73 -15.47
CA PRO A 84 -11.39 15.66 -16.00
C PRO A 84 -11.20 14.46 -16.93
N SER A 85 -10.24 14.56 -17.84
CA SER A 85 -9.86 13.45 -18.72
C SER A 85 -8.95 12.40 -18.05
N SER A 86 -8.43 12.70 -16.85
CA SER A 86 -7.60 11.75 -16.10
C SER A 86 -7.66 11.98 -14.60
N VAL A 87 -7.46 10.90 -13.84
CA VAL A 87 -7.25 10.89 -12.40
C VAL A 87 -6.05 10.01 -12.08
N GLU A 88 -5.15 10.50 -11.24
CA GLU A 88 -4.01 9.77 -10.73
C GLU A 88 -4.25 9.36 -9.29
N ILE A 89 -4.03 8.09 -8.99
CA ILE A 89 -4.09 7.53 -7.65
C ILE A 89 -2.70 6.97 -7.32
N THR A 90 -2.16 7.32 -6.15
CA THR A 90 -0.91 6.72 -5.68
C THR A 90 -1.06 6.11 -4.30
N GLY A 91 -0.17 5.16 -4.00
CA GLY A 91 -0.21 4.46 -2.73
C GLY A 91 0.95 3.49 -2.53
N THR A 92 0.79 2.58 -1.59
CA THR A 92 1.79 1.58 -1.25
C THR A 92 1.17 0.22 -0.95
N ILE A 93 1.90 -0.84 -1.32
CA ILE A 93 1.62 -2.22 -0.91
C ILE A 93 2.75 -2.65 0.02
N ARG A 94 2.42 -3.23 1.19
CA ARG A 94 3.39 -3.76 2.14
C ARG A 94 3.05 -5.19 2.50
N PHE A 95 4.05 -6.05 2.55
CA PHE A 95 3.87 -7.49 2.81
C PHE A 95 5.13 -8.11 3.42
N LEU A 96 4.95 -9.28 4.03
CA LEU A 96 6.03 -10.07 4.62
C LEU A 96 6.38 -11.31 3.79
N GLN A 97 5.41 -11.86 3.05
CA GLN A 97 5.57 -13.05 2.20
C GLN A 97 5.58 -12.64 0.73
N ASP A 98 6.57 -13.12 -0.02
CA ASP A 98 6.68 -12.79 -1.45
C ASP A 98 5.47 -13.28 -2.25
N SER A 99 4.90 -14.45 -1.92
CA SER A 99 3.68 -14.97 -2.54
C SER A 99 2.48 -14.03 -2.39
N THR A 100 2.30 -13.47 -1.18
CA THR A 100 1.23 -12.51 -0.87
C THR A 100 1.44 -11.20 -1.63
N GLY A 101 2.70 -10.75 -1.74
CA GLY A 101 3.05 -9.58 -2.54
C GLY A 101 2.79 -9.76 -4.04
N GLU A 102 3.13 -10.91 -4.62
CA GLU A 102 2.85 -11.21 -6.03
C GLU A 102 1.34 -11.28 -6.29
N MET A 103 0.58 -11.90 -5.40
CA MET A 103 -0.89 -11.90 -5.47
C MET A 103 -1.44 -10.48 -5.44
N ALA A 104 -0.99 -9.64 -4.51
CA ALA A 104 -1.45 -8.26 -4.38
C ALA A 104 -1.17 -7.43 -5.64
N LYS A 105 0.03 -7.53 -6.21
CA LYS A 105 0.40 -6.85 -7.46
C LYS A 105 -0.52 -7.22 -8.62
N ARG A 106 -0.77 -8.50 -8.79
CA ARG A 106 -1.66 -9.00 -9.84
C ARG A 106 -3.09 -8.49 -9.63
N ARG A 107 -3.61 -8.57 -8.39
CA ARG A 107 -4.98 -8.13 -8.07
C ARG A 107 -5.18 -6.62 -8.23
N VAL A 108 -4.19 -5.80 -7.87
CA VAL A 108 -4.25 -4.34 -8.10
C VAL A 108 -4.45 -4.04 -9.57
N LYS A 109 -3.70 -4.69 -10.46
CA LYS A 109 -3.82 -4.50 -11.90
C LYS A 109 -5.18 -4.97 -12.42
N GLU A 110 -5.58 -6.20 -12.09
CA GLU A 110 -6.86 -6.79 -12.53
C GLU A 110 -8.06 -5.94 -12.12
N ILE A 111 -8.09 -5.46 -10.86
CA ILE A 111 -9.19 -4.64 -10.35
C ILE A 111 -9.23 -3.28 -11.05
N ALA A 112 -8.09 -2.60 -11.18
CA ALA A 112 -8.04 -1.29 -11.82
C ALA A 112 -8.51 -1.36 -13.27
N GLU A 113 -7.97 -2.30 -14.04
CA GLU A 113 -8.31 -2.48 -15.45
C GLU A 113 -9.77 -2.89 -15.66
N SER A 114 -10.28 -3.85 -14.89
CA SER A 114 -11.66 -4.34 -15.02
C SER A 114 -12.68 -3.25 -14.68
N ILE A 115 -12.45 -2.47 -13.62
CA ILE A 115 -13.33 -1.36 -13.24
C ILE A 115 -13.27 -0.24 -14.27
N ALA A 116 -12.08 0.08 -14.78
CA ALA A 116 -11.95 1.11 -15.81
C ALA A 116 -12.77 0.75 -17.07
N ILE A 117 -12.69 -0.49 -17.52
CA ILE A 117 -13.52 -1.00 -18.65
C ILE A 117 -15.01 -0.81 -18.34
N ALA A 118 -15.47 -1.19 -17.15
CA ALA A 118 -16.88 -1.06 -16.75
C ALA A 118 -17.38 0.40 -16.71
N HIS A 119 -16.45 1.36 -16.58
CA HIS A 119 -16.72 2.80 -16.58
C HIS A 119 -16.45 3.50 -17.92
N ASN A 120 -16.20 2.75 -19.00
CA ASN A 120 -15.76 3.30 -20.30
C ASN A 120 -14.49 4.17 -20.15
N CYS A 121 -13.61 3.80 -19.22
CA CYS A 121 -12.30 4.39 -18.98
C CYS A 121 -11.18 3.37 -19.31
N SER A 122 -9.95 3.83 -19.31
CA SER A 122 -8.77 2.98 -19.26
C SER A 122 -8.00 3.18 -17.96
N ALA A 123 -7.28 2.16 -17.52
CA ALA A 123 -6.39 2.26 -16.38
C ALA A 123 -5.00 1.75 -16.74
N GLU A 124 -3.99 2.50 -16.34
CA GLU A 124 -2.59 2.09 -16.41
C GLU A 124 -2.04 1.96 -14.99
N VAL A 125 -1.44 0.81 -14.67
CA VAL A 125 -0.89 0.53 -13.34
C VAL A 125 0.62 0.40 -13.42
N THR A 126 1.33 1.29 -12.74
CA THR A 126 2.78 1.25 -12.55
C THR A 126 3.11 0.83 -11.13
N LEU A 127 3.95 -0.20 -10.99
CA LEU A 127 4.43 -0.70 -9.71
C LEU A 127 5.92 -0.41 -9.58
N LYS A 128 6.29 0.42 -8.60
CA LYS A 128 7.68 0.76 -8.32
C LYS A 128 8.18 -0.10 -7.16
N HIS A 129 9.13 -0.99 -7.46
CA HIS A 129 9.75 -1.83 -6.42
C HIS A 129 10.58 -0.97 -5.47
N GLY A 130 10.28 -1.10 -4.19
CA GLY A 130 11.09 -0.59 -3.09
C GLY A 130 12.11 -1.61 -2.60
N TYR A 131 12.40 -1.60 -1.31
CA TYR A 131 13.42 -2.47 -0.71
C TYR A 131 12.89 -3.92 -0.54
N PRO A 132 13.78 -4.93 -0.62
CA PRO A 132 13.42 -6.32 -0.30
C PRO A 132 13.09 -6.46 1.19
N VAL A 133 12.38 -7.55 1.54
CA VAL A 133 12.16 -7.93 2.94
C VAL A 133 13.51 -8.07 3.64
N THR A 134 13.73 -7.29 4.70
CA THR A 134 14.94 -7.38 5.51
C THR A 134 14.75 -8.48 6.57
N ARG A 135 15.62 -9.48 6.52
CA ARG A 135 15.70 -10.53 7.53
C ARG A 135 17.04 -10.44 8.24
N ASN A 136 17.02 -10.15 9.52
CA ASN A 136 18.24 -10.13 10.30
C ASN A 136 18.71 -11.57 10.60
N ASP A 137 20.04 -11.76 10.64
CA ASP A 137 20.65 -13.00 11.04
C ASP A 137 20.28 -13.35 12.48
N LYS A 138 19.82 -14.60 12.72
CA LYS A 138 19.34 -15.02 14.03
C LYS A 138 20.44 -15.04 15.10
N HIS A 139 21.68 -15.38 14.72
CA HIS A 139 22.82 -15.41 15.65
C HIS A 139 23.24 -14.01 16.03
N ALA A 140 23.34 -13.07 15.06
CA ALA A 140 23.64 -11.68 15.32
C ALA A 140 22.58 -11.03 16.23
N VAL A 141 21.31 -11.33 16.01
CA VAL A 141 20.21 -10.86 16.87
C VAL A 141 20.35 -11.42 18.29
N ALA A 142 20.64 -12.71 18.45
CA ALA A 142 20.81 -13.32 19.77
C ALA A 142 22.01 -12.72 20.53
N GLN A 143 23.15 -12.51 19.85
CA GLN A 143 24.30 -11.85 20.44
C GLN A 143 24.00 -10.41 20.86
N PHE A 144 23.30 -9.65 20.01
CA PHE A 144 22.88 -8.28 20.35
C PHE A 144 22.05 -8.26 21.63
N PHE A 145 21.08 -9.15 21.78
CA PHE A 145 20.24 -9.20 22.99
C PHE A 145 21.06 -9.58 24.23
N LYS A 146 21.95 -10.56 24.13
CA LYS A 146 22.85 -10.96 25.22
C LYS A 146 23.70 -9.79 25.71
N ILE A 147 24.19 -8.93 24.81
CA ILE A 147 24.98 -7.74 25.18
C ILE A 147 24.06 -6.66 25.74
N ALA A 148 22.89 -6.41 25.10
CA ALA A 148 21.96 -5.39 25.54
C ALA A 148 21.47 -5.63 26.99
N GLU A 149 21.20 -6.88 27.36
CA GLU A 149 20.78 -7.27 28.71
C GLU A 149 21.87 -7.06 29.77
N GLN A 150 23.14 -6.97 29.36
CA GLN A 150 24.26 -6.70 30.28
C GLN A 150 24.46 -5.20 30.55
N VAL A 151 24.06 -4.33 29.60
CA VAL A 151 24.34 -2.88 29.67
C VAL A 151 23.10 -2.02 29.86
N LEU A 152 21.89 -2.59 29.68
CA LEU A 152 20.63 -1.88 29.80
C LEU A 152 19.71 -2.54 30.84
N PRO A 153 18.88 -1.75 31.55
CA PRO A 153 17.82 -2.31 32.39
C PRO A 153 16.88 -3.20 31.58
N LYS A 154 16.41 -4.30 32.18
CA LYS A 154 15.56 -5.30 31.49
C LYS A 154 14.29 -4.71 30.87
N GLU A 155 13.71 -3.71 31.51
CA GLU A 155 12.52 -2.99 31.02
C GLU A 155 12.79 -2.19 29.73
N HIS A 156 14.05 -1.96 29.39
CA HIS A 156 14.46 -1.27 28.16
C HIS A 156 14.79 -2.22 27.01
N VAL A 157 14.88 -3.52 27.28
CA VAL A 157 15.15 -4.55 26.28
C VAL A 157 13.86 -5.29 25.97
N THR A 158 13.23 -4.95 24.83
CA THR A 158 11.92 -5.51 24.46
C THR A 158 12.00 -6.22 23.12
N GLU A 159 11.47 -7.44 23.06
CA GLU A 159 11.22 -8.16 21.83
C GLU A 159 9.84 -7.79 21.26
N PHE A 160 9.76 -7.52 19.96
CA PHE A 160 8.45 -7.38 19.32
C PHE A 160 7.84 -8.77 19.13
N PRO A 161 6.58 -8.96 19.52
CA PRO A 161 5.91 -10.25 19.40
C PRO A 161 5.64 -10.65 17.94
N ALA A 162 5.64 -9.69 17.01
CA ALA A 162 5.39 -9.92 15.59
C ALA A 162 6.21 -8.97 14.70
N PRO A 163 6.44 -9.31 13.42
CA PRO A 163 7.00 -8.41 12.43
C PRO A 163 6.18 -7.13 12.29
N VAL A 164 6.83 -6.00 12.01
CA VAL A 164 6.17 -4.69 11.91
C VAL A 164 6.14 -4.23 10.46
N MET A 165 4.97 -3.78 10.01
CA MET A 165 4.69 -3.22 8.68
C MET A 165 4.92 -1.70 8.67
N GLY A 166 6.11 -1.27 8.99
CA GLY A 166 6.44 0.16 8.98
C GLY A 166 7.93 0.37 9.14
N GLY A 167 8.50 1.03 8.17
CA GLY A 167 9.92 1.36 8.13
C GLY A 167 10.27 2.62 8.89
#